data_30fc2e707e0227ca95fe04550b4df65f
#
_entry.id   30fc2e707e0227ca95fe04550b4df65f
#
_cell.length_a   1.000
_cell.length_b   1.000
_cell.length_c   1.000
_cell.angle_alpha   90.00
_cell.angle_beta   90.00
_cell.angle_gamma   90.00
#
_symmetry.space_group_name_H-M   'P 1'
#
loop_
_entity.id
_entity.type
_entity.pdbx_description
1 polymer ?
#
loop_
_entity_poly.entity_id
_entity_poly.type
_entity_poly.pdbx_seq_one_letter_code
_entity_poly.pdbx_strand_id
1 'polypeptide(L)'
;MRHLYGAILFWTALLTGISLPAQAETGHGAFSVGYTQVHPDGTPGLSGTGIRAGDLKGINVKYRYEFTDHLGGIVALSYASVKKSDTMKTGENTFHHESLRGRYVSLMAGPVWQLSERVSLYGMAGMAYTRWSDSVQDYRRDEVKPGYVKETTTASDGHTARHLSPTWNAGIQFSPVETVVIDLAYEGSGSGDWRTDGFIVGVGYKF
;
A
#
# COMPACT_ATOMS: atom_id res chain seq x y z
N MET A 1 7.17 29.18 2.75
CA MET A 1 6.29 29.11 3.91
C MET A 1 4.78 29.04 3.58
N ARG A 2 4.32 29.21 2.34
CA ARG A 2 2.88 29.18 1.96
C ARG A 2 2.29 27.79 1.70
N HIS A 3 3.11 26.74 1.59
CA HIS A 3 2.63 25.37 1.27
C HIS A 3 2.40 24.46 2.50
N LEU A 4 2.86 24.90 3.68
CA LEU A 4 2.67 24.11 4.92
C LEU A 4 1.25 24.23 5.49
N TYR A 5 0.59 25.36 5.29
CA TYR A 5 -0.76 25.61 5.85
C TYR A 5 -1.86 24.85 5.11
N GLY A 6 -1.67 24.52 3.82
CA GLY A 6 -2.63 23.73 3.05
C GLY A 6 -2.72 22.27 3.49
N ALA A 7 -1.61 21.68 3.92
CA ALA A 7 -1.57 20.30 4.39
C ALA A 7 -2.23 20.13 5.76
N ILE A 8 -2.06 21.09 6.66
CA ILE A 8 -2.63 21.07 8.02
C ILE A 8 -4.15 21.24 7.96
N LEU A 9 -4.66 22.12 7.09
CA LEU A 9 -6.11 22.32 6.91
C LEU A 9 -6.81 21.08 6.29
N PHE A 10 -6.13 20.34 5.43
CA PHE A 10 -6.69 19.11 4.85
C PHE A 10 -6.80 17.98 5.88
N TRP A 11 -5.83 17.87 6.78
CA TRP A 11 -5.85 16.88 7.86
C TRP A 11 -6.88 17.21 8.95
N THR A 12 -7.09 18.48 9.28
CA THR A 12 -8.12 18.90 10.24
C THR A 12 -9.54 18.73 9.67
N ALA A 13 -9.76 18.95 8.37
CA ALA A 13 -11.05 18.70 7.73
C ALA A 13 -11.40 17.20 7.66
N LEU A 14 -10.41 16.31 7.55
CA LEU A 14 -10.63 14.86 7.56
C LEU A 14 -10.99 14.35 8.96
N LEU A 15 -10.50 14.98 10.02
CA LEU A 15 -10.78 14.63 11.41
C LEU A 15 -12.11 15.20 11.93
N THR A 16 -12.60 16.30 11.38
CA THR A 16 -13.88 16.93 11.80
C THR A 16 -15.08 16.39 11.01
N GLY A 17 -14.88 15.71 9.88
CA GLY A 17 -15.95 15.11 9.07
C GLY A 17 -16.46 13.76 9.59
N ILE A 18 -15.80 13.16 10.59
CA ILE A 18 -16.23 11.90 11.22
C ILE A 18 -16.82 12.21 12.62
N SER A 19 -17.69 13.20 12.71
CA SER A 19 -18.66 13.21 13.79
C SER A 19 -19.80 12.28 13.38
N LEU A 20 -19.57 10.97 13.46
CA LEU A 20 -20.64 9.99 13.51
C LEU A 20 -21.48 10.34 14.73
N PRO A 21 -22.83 10.41 14.60
CA PRO A 21 -23.68 10.59 15.75
C PRO A 21 -23.36 9.46 16.72
N ALA A 22 -22.83 9.81 17.89
CA ALA A 22 -22.62 8.89 18.99
C ALA A 22 -23.97 8.53 19.62
N GLN A 23 -24.81 7.84 18.85
CA GLN A 23 -25.83 6.95 19.37
C GLN A 23 -25.26 5.55 19.22
N ALA A 24 -24.27 5.26 20.07
CA ALA A 24 -23.69 3.95 20.21
C ALA A 24 -24.67 3.07 20.99
N GLU A 25 -25.55 2.42 20.27
CA GLU A 25 -25.90 1.06 20.68
C GLU A 25 -24.62 0.24 20.53
N THR A 26 -24.11 -0.26 21.64
CA THR A 26 -22.87 -1.02 21.72
C THR A 26 -22.92 -2.22 20.78
N GLY A 27 -21.99 -2.29 19.82
CA GLY A 27 -21.78 -3.50 19.04
C GLY A 27 -21.90 -3.39 17.52
N HIS A 28 -22.12 -2.20 16.96
CA HIS A 28 -22.41 -2.05 15.53
C HIS A 28 -21.21 -1.63 14.66
N GLY A 29 -20.05 -1.41 15.22
CA GLY A 29 -18.87 -1.00 14.47
C GLY A 29 -17.60 -1.75 14.84
N ALA A 30 -16.69 -1.90 13.86
CA ALA A 30 -15.33 -2.38 14.13
C ALA A 30 -14.32 -1.62 13.27
N PHE A 31 -13.19 -1.30 13.89
CA PHE A 31 -12.07 -0.70 13.23
C PHE A 31 -10.87 -1.64 13.34
N SER A 32 -10.18 -1.90 12.23
CA SER A 32 -8.99 -2.75 12.23
C SER A 32 -7.83 -2.12 11.45
N VAL A 33 -6.63 -2.40 11.92
CA VAL A 33 -5.37 -2.04 11.27
C VAL A 33 -4.59 -3.32 11.03
N GLY A 34 -4.02 -3.47 9.84
CA GLY A 34 -3.31 -4.67 9.45
C GLY A 34 -2.04 -4.38 8.68
N TYR A 35 -1.20 -5.39 8.63
CA TYR A 35 -0.09 -5.48 7.71
C TYR A 35 -0.60 -6.00 6.37
N THR A 36 -0.17 -5.37 5.29
CA THR A 36 -0.44 -5.83 3.92
C THR A 36 0.88 -6.10 3.20
N GLN A 37 0.91 -7.20 2.46
CA GLN A 37 1.99 -7.56 1.56
C GLN A 37 1.40 -7.85 0.19
N VAL A 38 1.84 -7.08 -0.81
CA VAL A 38 1.36 -7.17 -2.19
C VAL A 38 2.51 -7.65 -3.07
N HIS A 39 2.27 -8.73 -3.80
CA HIS A 39 3.19 -9.32 -4.75
C HIS A 39 2.82 -8.92 -6.18
N PRO A 40 3.68 -8.21 -6.91
CA PRO A 40 3.44 -7.93 -8.32
C PRO A 40 3.90 -9.09 -9.18
N ASP A 41 3.06 -9.57 -10.10
CA ASP A 41 3.40 -10.64 -11.07
C ASP A 41 4.41 -10.16 -12.13
N GLY A 42 4.57 -8.84 -12.31
CA GLY A 42 5.48 -8.23 -13.27
C GLY A 42 5.97 -6.85 -12.86
N THR A 43 6.86 -6.27 -13.64
CA THR A 43 7.30 -4.88 -13.56
C THR A 43 6.96 -4.17 -14.86
N PRO A 44 5.71 -3.73 -15.05
CA PRO A 44 5.28 -3.16 -16.32
C PRO A 44 6.06 -1.90 -16.68
N GLY A 45 6.58 -1.87 -17.90
CA GLY A 45 7.24 -0.68 -18.47
C GLY A 45 8.67 -0.44 -18.02
N LEU A 46 9.32 -1.41 -17.36
CA LEU A 46 10.69 -1.29 -16.86
C LEU A 46 11.65 -2.29 -17.56
N SER A 47 11.67 -2.25 -18.87
CA SER A 47 12.43 -3.20 -19.70
C SER A 47 13.96 -3.04 -19.64
N GLY A 48 14.49 -2.14 -18.82
CA GLY A 48 15.91 -1.79 -18.81
C GLY A 48 16.68 -2.11 -17.52
N THR A 49 15.99 -2.42 -16.43
CA THR A 49 16.63 -2.67 -15.15
C THR A 49 16.71 -4.17 -14.86
N GLY A 50 17.87 -4.67 -14.46
CA GLY A 50 18.06 -6.04 -13.99
C GLY A 50 17.43 -6.33 -12.64
N ILE A 51 16.84 -5.32 -11.98
CA ILE A 51 16.26 -5.42 -10.64
C ILE A 51 14.85 -5.99 -10.72
N ARG A 52 14.62 -7.17 -10.12
CA ARG A 52 13.27 -7.69 -9.94
C ARG A 52 12.52 -6.89 -8.89
N ALA A 53 11.26 -6.53 -9.19
CA ALA A 53 10.35 -6.00 -8.19
C ALA A 53 10.24 -7.00 -7.03
N GLY A 54 10.32 -6.48 -5.81
CA GLY A 54 10.03 -7.27 -4.62
C GLY A 54 8.63 -6.96 -4.12
N ASP A 55 8.21 -7.71 -3.12
CA ASP A 55 6.93 -7.50 -2.46
C ASP A 55 6.83 -6.06 -1.91
N LEU A 56 5.70 -5.43 -2.17
CA LEU A 56 5.34 -4.18 -1.54
C LEU A 56 4.76 -4.48 -0.17
N LYS A 57 5.28 -3.82 0.84
CA LYS A 57 4.88 -3.99 2.23
C LYS A 57 4.27 -2.70 2.75
N GLY A 58 3.26 -2.84 3.59
CA GLY A 58 2.57 -1.66 4.08
C GLY A 58 1.49 -1.93 5.10
N ILE A 59 0.54 -1.03 5.15
CA ILE A 59 -0.56 -1.03 6.11
C ILE A 59 -1.90 -1.08 5.40
N ASN A 60 -2.86 -1.72 6.05
CA ASN A 60 -4.25 -1.74 5.67
C ASN A 60 -5.10 -1.25 6.86
N VAL A 61 -6.10 -0.44 6.55
CA VAL A 61 -7.07 0.05 7.53
C VAL A 61 -8.45 -0.32 7.05
N LYS A 62 -9.28 -0.89 7.92
CA LYS A 62 -10.65 -1.26 7.62
C LYS A 62 -11.60 -0.70 8.66
N TYR A 63 -12.75 -0.28 8.19
CA TYR A 63 -13.88 0.09 9.03
C TYR A 63 -15.09 -0.76 8.61
N ARG A 64 -15.70 -1.45 9.56
CA ARG A 64 -16.91 -2.25 9.39
C ARG A 64 -18.05 -1.61 10.18
N TYR A 65 -19.23 -1.60 9.58
CA TYR A 65 -20.48 -1.23 10.23
C TYR A 65 -21.53 -2.31 10.00
N GLU A 66 -22.20 -2.74 11.06
CA GLU A 66 -23.25 -3.75 11.04
C GLU A 66 -24.61 -3.05 10.92
N PHE A 67 -25.36 -3.34 9.84
CA PHE A 67 -26.71 -2.79 9.62
C PHE A 67 -27.76 -3.64 10.29
N THR A 68 -27.51 -4.94 10.38
CA THR A 68 -28.36 -5.94 11.03
C THR A 68 -27.47 -6.99 11.69
N ASP A 69 -28.05 -7.87 12.48
CA ASP A 69 -27.35 -8.97 13.17
C ASP A 69 -26.53 -9.87 12.22
N HIS A 70 -26.84 -9.89 10.92
CA HIS A 70 -26.23 -10.80 9.96
C HIS A 70 -25.56 -10.08 8.79
N LEU A 71 -25.85 -8.80 8.56
CA LEU A 71 -25.36 -8.06 7.41
C LEU A 71 -24.77 -6.72 7.81
N GLY A 72 -23.63 -6.41 7.23
CA GLY A 72 -22.95 -5.14 7.39
C GLY A 72 -22.25 -4.69 6.09
N GLY A 73 -21.61 -3.54 6.19
CA GLY A 73 -20.73 -3.00 5.19
C GLY A 73 -19.32 -2.85 5.72
N ILE A 74 -18.33 -2.98 4.85
CA ILE A 74 -16.93 -2.77 5.19
C ILE A 74 -16.28 -1.89 4.12
N VAL A 75 -15.41 -0.98 4.55
CA VAL A 75 -14.54 -0.20 3.69
C VAL A 75 -13.10 -0.43 4.08
N ALA A 76 -12.20 -0.44 3.12
CA ALA A 76 -10.79 -0.70 3.33
C ALA A 76 -9.92 0.26 2.51
N LEU A 77 -8.84 0.70 3.13
CA LEU A 77 -7.76 1.46 2.50
C LEU A 77 -6.46 0.72 2.73
N SER A 78 -5.75 0.36 1.65
CA SER A 78 -4.40 -0.21 1.73
C SER A 78 -3.37 0.75 1.17
N TYR A 79 -2.20 0.78 1.79
CA TYR A 79 -1.01 1.45 1.28
C TYR A 79 0.18 0.51 1.42
N ALA A 80 0.85 0.22 0.31
CA ALA A 80 2.06 -0.58 0.32
C ALA A 80 3.14 0.05 -0.57
N SER A 81 4.40 -0.16 -0.22
CA SER A 81 5.53 0.38 -0.98
C SER A 81 6.74 -0.52 -0.92
N VAL A 82 7.59 -0.40 -1.94
CA VAL A 82 8.91 -1.03 -1.99
C VAL A 82 9.91 -0.04 -2.56
N LYS A 83 11.11 -0.06 -2.03
CA LYS A 83 12.28 0.64 -2.59
C LYS A 83 13.43 -0.35 -2.64
N LYS A 84 13.96 -0.56 -3.82
CA LYS A 84 15.19 -1.32 -4.04
C LYS A 84 16.19 -0.42 -4.76
N SER A 85 17.44 -0.51 -4.38
CA SER A 85 18.55 0.16 -5.07
C SER A 85 19.72 -0.79 -5.12
N ASP A 86 20.36 -0.82 -6.26
CA ASP A 86 21.60 -1.57 -6.48
C ASP A 86 22.66 -0.65 -7.07
N THR A 87 23.90 -0.91 -6.74
CA THR A 87 25.04 -0.13 -7.23
C THR A 87 26.11 -1.09 -7.69
N MET A 88 26.33 -1.12 -8.98
CA MET A 88 27.35 -1.95 -9.62
C MET A 88 28.54 -1.11 -10.02
N LYS A 89 29.76 -1.60 -9.74
CA LYS A 89 30.99 -1.00 -10.24
C LYS A 89 31.23 -1.50 -11.66
N THR A 90 31.11 -0.60 -12.64
CA THR A 90 31.23 -0.93 -14.07
C THR A 90 32.62 -0.67 -14.62
N GLY A 91 33.45 0.10 -13.89
CA GLY A 91 34.83 0.41 -14.27
C GLY A 91 35.66 0.82 -13.06
N GLU A 92 36.95 1.24 -13.31
CA GLU A 92 37.88 1.55 -12.23
C GLU A 92 37.35 2.66 -11.30
N ASN A 93 36.65 3.68 -11.90
CA ASN A 93 36.04 4.81 -11.19
C ASN A 93 34.58 5.08 -11.61
N THR A 94 33.95 4.16 -12.35
CA THR A 94 32.61 4.33 -12.87
C THR A 94 31.64 3.42 -12.11
N PHE A 95 30.54 3.99 -11.64
CA PHE A 95 29.49 3.32 -10.88
C PHE A 95 28.15 3.48 -11.58
N HIS A 96 27.44 2.40 -11.69
CA HIS A 96 26.07 2.32 -12.19
C HIS A 96 25.13 2.14 -11.00
N HIS A 97 24.26 3.12 -10.78
CA HIS A 97 23.29 3.10 -9.70
C HIS A 97 21.86 2.97 -10.25
N GLU A 98 21.22 1.86 -9.94
CA GLU A 98 19.84 1.62 -10.28
C GLU A 98 18.97 1.72 -9.04
N SER A 99 17.82 2.36 -9.17
CA SER A 99 16.84 2.42 -8.09
C SER A 99 15.42 2.16 -8.63
N LEU A 100 14.72 1.24 -8.01
CA LEU A 100 13.34 0.88 -8.28
C LEU A 100 12.47 1.23 -7.09
N ARG A 101 11.38 1.96 -7.34
CA ARG A 101 10.40 2.31 -6.33
C ARG A 101 9.00 1.95 -6.80
N GLY A 102 8.32 1.08 -6.04
CA GLY A 102 6.92 0.74 -6.21
C GLY A 102 6.05 1.37 -5.12
N ARG A 103 4.85 1.80 -5.50
CA ARG A 103 3.79 2.23 -4.58
C ARG A 103 2.47 1.65 -5.03
N TYR A 104 1.69 1.19 -4.06
CA TYR A 104 0.37 0.63 -4.23
C TYR A 104 -0.59 1.28 -3.24
N VAL A 105 -1.74 1.72 -3.73
CA VAL A 105 -2.83 2.27 -2.91
C VAL A 105 -4.12 1.64 -3.40
N SER A 106 -4.93 1.06 -2.53
CA SER A 106 -6.26 0.57 -2.90
C SER A 106 -7.33 1.13 -1.98
N LEU A 107 -8.50 1.38 -2.56
CA LEU A 107 -9.73 1.74 -1.84
C LEU A 107 -10.84 0.78 -2.28
N MET A 108 -11.42 0.10 -1.31
CA MET A 108 -12.42 -0.92 -1.53
C MET A 108 -13.58 -0.81 -0.55
N ALA A 109 -14.74 -1.29 -0.97
CA ALA A 109 -15.91 -1.43 -0.12
C ALA A 109 -16.69 -2.69 -0.52
N GLY A 110 -17.47 -3.22 0.42
CA GLY A 110 -18.31 -4.37 0.15
C GLY A 110 -19.15 -4.85 1.32
N PRO A 111 -19.92 -5.92 1.13
CA PRO A 111 -20.73 -6.51 2.18
C PRO A 111 -19.91 -7.37 3.15
N VAL A 112 -20.38 -7.42 4.37
CA VAL A 112 -19.94 -8.34 5.42
C VAL A 112 -21.10 -9.23 5.81
N TRP A 113 -20.83 -10.51 5.93
CA TRP A 113 -21.78 -11.51 6.38
C TRP A 113 -21.34 -12.09 7.70
N GLN A 114 -22.13 -11.90 8.74
CA GLN A 114 -21.90 -12.48 10.06
C GLN A 114 -22.45 -13.90 10.11
N LEU A 115 -21.55 -14.88 10.12
CA LEU A 115 -21.92 -16.31 10.21
C LEU A 115 -22.25 -16.74 11.64
N SER A 116 -21.58 -16.10 12.60
CA SER A 116 -21.79 -16.31 14.03
C SER A 116 -21.33 -15.07 14.79
N GLU A 117 -21.60 -15.00 16.09
CA GLU A 117 -21.14 -13.89 16.96
C GLU A 117 -19.62 -13.65 16.88
N ARG A 118 -18.85 -14.68 16.50
CA ARG A 118 -17.39 -14.63 16.47
C ARG A 118 -16.77 -14.65 15.07
N VAL A 119 -17.53 -15.00 14.04
CA VAL A 119 -17.00 -15.18 12.70
C VAL A 119 -17.80 -14.41 11.68
N SER A 120 -17.14 -13.58 10.91
CA SER A 120 -17.70 -12.85 9.78
C SER A 120 -16.88 -13.09 8.52
N LEU A 121 -17.56 -13.23 7.39
CA LEU A 121 -16.96 -13.27 6.06
C LEU A 121 -17.24 -11.96 5.33
N TYR A 122 -16.36 -11.53 4.49
CA TYR A 122 -16.58 -10.35 3.65
C TYR A 122 -15.96 -10.48 2.28
N GLY A 123 -16.54 -9.76 1.33
CA GLY A 123 -15.97 -9.56 0.01
C GLY A 123 -16.09 -8.10 -0.37
N MET A 124 -15.03 -7.54 -0.92
CA MET A 124 -14.95 -6.14 -1.33
C MET A 124 -14.51 -6.01 -2.76
N ALA A 125 -14.92 -4.94 -3.41
CA ALA A 125 -14.44 -4.52 -4.71
C ALA A 125 -14.13 -3.02 -4.69
N GLY A 126 -13.22 -2.60 -5.56
CA GLY A 126 -12.81 -1.21 -5.63
C GLY A 126 -11.76 -0.95 -6.69
N MET A 127 -10.91 0.02 -6.43
CA MET A 127 -9.86 0.44 -7.35
C MET A 127 -8.51 0.47 -6.65
N ALA A 128 -7.49 0.04 -7.36
CA ALA A 128 -6.10 0.11 -6.94
C ALA A 128 -5.30 1.01 -7.88
N TYR A 129 -4.50 1.88 -7.31
CA TYR A 129 -3.55 2.72 -8.02
C TYR A 129 -2.13 2.23 -7.76
N THR A 130 -1.46 1.80 -8.83
CA THR A 130 -0.08 1.34 -8.79
C THR A 130 0.82 2.31 -9.52
N ARG A 131 1.95 2.65 -8.90
CA ARG A 131 2.98 3.49 -9.49
C ARG A 131 4.33 2.85 -9.34
N TRP A 132 5.01 2.65 -10.47
CA TRP A 132 6.40 2.24 -10.55
C TRP A 132 7.25 3.41 -11.02
N SER A 133 8.39 3.61 -10.42
CA SER A 133 9.40 4.58 -10.85
C SER A 133 10.76 3.92 -10.77
N ASP A 134 11.47 3.95 -11.86
CA ASP A 134 12.87 3.57 -11.97
C ASP A 134 13.73 4.80 -12.16
N SER A 135 14.96 4.72 -11.74
CA SER A 135 15.97 5.74 -11.97
C SER A 135 17.31 5.05 -12.11
N VAL A 136 17.97 5.33 -13.22
CA VAL A 136 19.31 4.87 -13.53
C VAL A 136 20.22 6.06 -13.52
N GLN A 137 21.33 5.98 -12.80
CA GLN A 137 22.34 7.03 -12.72
C GLN A 137 23.73 6.43 -12.88
N ASP A 138 24.45 6.92 -13.88
CA ASP A 138 25.86 6.65 -14.05
C ASP A 138 26.66 7.81 -13.47
N TYR A 139 27.54 7.52 -12.52
CA TYR A 139 28.42 8.51 -11.96
C TYR A 139 29.86 8.03 -11.92
N ARG A 140 30.77 8.99 -12.11
CA ARG A 140 32.22 8.79 -12.05
C ARG A 140 32.75 9.45 -10.79
N ARG A 141 33.58 8.72 -10.06
CA ARG A 141 34.32 9.21 -8.90
C ARG A 141 35.75 9.46 -9.30
N ASP A 142 36.16 10.71 -9.34
CA ASP A 142 37.56 11.09 -9.59
C ASP A 142 38.14 11.69 -8.29
N GLU A 143 39.26 11.16 -7.84
CA GLU A 143 40.01 11.73 -6.72
C GLU A 143 40.81 12.96 -7.23
N VAL A 144 40.32 14.15 -6.87
CA VAL A 144 40.91 15.43 -7.33
C VAL A 144 42.11 15.84 -6.45
N LYS A 145 42.11 15.42 -5.17
CA LYS A 145 43.20 15.58 -4.20
C LYS A 145 43.13 14.44 -3.18
N PRO A 146 44.22 14.08 -2.48
CA PRO A 146 44.18 13.07 -1.43
C PRO A 146 43.09 13.38 -0.42
N GLY A 147 42.06 12.50 -0.35
CA GLY A 147 40.92 12.65 0.53
C GLY A 147 39.76 13.50 0.02
N TYR A 148 39.80 14.05 -1.20
CA TYR A 148 38.67 14.78 -1.82
C TYR A 148 38.23 14.09 -3.11
N VAL A 149 37.05 13.44 -3.04
CA VAL A 149 36.41 12.73 -4.15
C VAL A 149 35.33 13.61 -4.76
N LYS A 150 35.43 13.86 -6.07
CA LYS A 150 34.40 14.55 -6.85
C LYS A 150 33.57 13.52 -7.59
N GLU A 151 32.26 13.52 -7.30
CA GLU A 151 31.28 12.74 -8.05
C GLU A 151 30.73 13.57 -9.20
N THR A 152 30.81 13.04 -10.41
CA THR A 152 30.24 13.68 -11.61
C THR A 152 29.23 12.72 -12.22
N THR A 153 27.94 13.11 -12.25
CA THR A 153 26.89 12.35 -12.93
C THR A 153 27.10 12.45 -14.42
N THR A 154 27.27 11.32 -15.09
CA THR A 154 27.54 11.24 -16.53
C THR A 154 26.27 11.01 -17.33
N ALA A 155 25.32 10.24 -16.79
CA ALA A 155 24.02 10.00 -17.38
C ALA A 155 22.97 9.81 -16.27
N SER A 156 21.76 10.27 -16.53
CA SER A 156 20.61 10.04 -15.65
C SER A 156 19.38 9.85 -16.52
N ASP A 157 18.72 8.72 -16.35
CA ASP A 157 17.44 8.41 -17.00
C ASP A 157 16.47 7.87 -15.96
N GLY A 158 15.18 8.12 -16.16
CA GLY A 158 14.15 7.69 -15.23
C GLY A 158 12.78 7.61 -15.88
N HIS A 159 12.13 6.47 -15.71
CA HIS A 159 10.78 6.24 -16.19
C HIS A 159 9.81 6.12 -15.04
N THR A 160 8.57 6.51 -15.29
CA THR A 160 7.47 6.35 -14.34
C THR A 160 6.26 5.77 -15.04
N ALA A 161 5.85 4.59 -14.63
CA ALA A 161 4.62 3.95 -15.06
C ALA A 161 3.55 4.07 -13.95
N ARG A 162 2.30 4.35 -14.36
CA ARG A 162 1.15 4.50 -13.46
C ARG A 162 -0.02 3.73 -14.04
N HIS A 163 -0.74 3.04 -13.19
CA HIS A 163 -1.92 2.29 -13.62
C HIS A 163 -3.01 2.32 -12.55
N LEU A 164 -4.26 2.45 -13.00
CA LEU A 164 -5.45 2.31 -12.18
C LEU A 164 -6.14 1.01 -12.58
N SER A 165 -6.34 0.11 -11.64
CA SER A 165 -6.88 -1.23 -11.87
C SER A 165 -8.08 -1.50 -10.99
N PRO A 166 -9.06 -2.29 -11.46
CA PRO A 166 -10.04 -2.87 -10.56
C PRO A 166 -9.35 -3.79 -9.58
N THR A 167 -9.82 -3.80 -8.34
CA THR A 167 -9.32 -4.64 -7.26
C THR A 167 -10.45 -5.30 -6.52
N TRP A 168 -10.19 -6.47 -5.96
CA TRP A 168 -11.10 -7.21 -5.12
C TRP A 168 -10.36 -7.76 -3.90
N ASN A 169 -11.13 -8.02 -2.85
CA ASN A 169 -10.61 -8.58 -1.62
C ASN A 169 -11.66 -9.52 -1.03
N ALA A 170 -11.20 -10.64 -0.49
CA ALA A 170 -12.04 -11.57 0.26
C ALA A 170 -11.33 -11.91 1.57
N GLY A 171 -12.09 -11.93 2.66
CA GLY A 171 -11.49 -12.16 3.97
C GLY A 171 -12.45 -12.68 5.01
N ILE A 172 -11.86 -13.04 6.12
CA ILE A 172 -12.53 -13.53 7.33
C ILE A 172 -12.11 -12.68 8.53
N GLN A 173 -13.07 -12.30 9.34
CA GLN A 173 -12.84 -11.69 10.64
C GLN A 173 -13.26 -12.65 11.74
N PHE A 174 -12.38 -12.83 12.71
CA PHE A 174 -12.60 -13.67 13.89
C PHE A 174 -12.51 -12.82 15.15
N SER A 175 -13.54 -12.89 16.00
CA SER A 175 -13.60 -12.17 17.27
C SER A 175 -13.45 -13.17 18.43
N PRO A 176 -12.23 -13.35 18.95
CA PRO A 176 -11.97 -14.27 20.08
C PRO A 176 -12.68 -13.80 21.36
N VAL A 177 -12.82 -12.49 21.51
CA VAL A 177 -13.59 -11.81 22.54
C VAL A 177 -14.43 -10.70 21.90
N GLU A 178 -15.44 -10.21 22.60
CA GLU A 178 -16.42 -9.26 22.04
C GLU A 178 -15.80 -7.99 21.46
N THR A 179 -14.70 -7.55 22.01
CA THR A 179 -14.04 -6.27 21.64
C THR A 179 -12.87 -6.40 20.68
N VAL A 180 -12.35 -7.61 20.43
CA VAL A 180 -11.16 -7.82 19.59
C VAL A 180 -11.54 -8.52 18.30
N VAL A 181 -11.02 -8.01 17.19
CA VAL A 181 -11.20 -8.59 15.85
C VAL A 181 -9.83 -8.95 15.28
N ILE A 182 -9.68 -10.19 14.84
CA ILE A 182 -8.54 -10.64 14.02
C ILE A 182 -9.02 -10.72 12.58
N ASP A 183 -8.30 -10.11 11.66
CA ASP A 183 -8.65 -10.00 10.26
C ASP A 183 -7.62 -10.70 9.39
N LEU A 184 -8.09 -11.58 8.51
CA LEU A 184 -7.28 -12.29 7.51
C LEU A 184 -7.92 -12.12 6.15
N ALA A 185 -7.18 -11.64 5.18
CA ALA A 185 -7.71 -11.41 3.84
C ALA A 185 -6.69 -11.66 2.73
N TYR A 186 -7.23 -11.92 1.56
CA TYR A 186 -6.51 -11.98 0.30
C TYR A 186 -7.04 -10.91 -0.63
N GLU A 187 -6.13 -10.17 -1.26
CA GLU A 187 -6.42 -9.07 -2.17
C GLU A 187 -5.82 -9.36 -3.54
N GLY A 188 -6.57 -9.10 -4.61
CA GLY A 188 -6.09 -9.21 -5.98
C GLY A 188 -6.46 -7.97 -6.79
N SER A 189 -5.57 -7.51 -7.67
CA SER A 189 -5.86 -6.40 -8.57
C SER A 189 -5.21 -6.55 -9.93
N GLY A 190 -5.75 -5.83 -10.91
CA GLY A 190 -5.22 -5.73 -12.26
C GLY A 190 -5.39 -6.98 -13.12
N SER A 191 -4.76 -6.94 -14.29
CA SER A 191 -4.70 -8.05 -15.24
C SER A 191 -3.42 -7.95 -16.07
N GLY A 192 -2.98 -9.09 -16.63
CA GLY A 192 -1.74 -9.17 -17.40
C GLY A 192 -0.53 -8.72 -16.57
N ASP A 193 0.33 -7.91 -17.16
CA ASP A 193 1.58 -7.42 -16.52
C ASP A 193 1.36 -6.52 -15.29
N TRP A 194 0.12 -6.04 -15.09
CA TRP A 194 -0.28 -5.21 -13.94
C TRP A 194 -1.00 -6.00 -12.86
N ARG A 195 -1.02 -7.32 -12.98
CA ARG A 195 -1.61 -8.17 -11.97
C ARG A 195 -0.80 -8.10 -10.68
N THR A 196 -1.52 -7.95 -9.58
CA THR A 196 -0.95 -8.04 -8.24
C THR A 196 -1.85 -8.88 -7.36
N ASP A 197 -1.26 -9.59 -6.45
CA ASP A 197 -1.96 -10.31 -5.40
C ASP A 197 -1.25 -10.13 -4.06
N GLY A 198 -1.96 -10.34 -2.98
CA GLY A 198 -1.40 -10.12 -1.65
C GLY A 198 -2.27 -10.65 -0.54
N PHE A 199 -1.71 -10.61 0.65
CA PHE A 199 -2.44 -10.97 1.86
C PHE A 199 -2.41 -9.83 2.87
N ILE A 200 -3.41 -9.84 3.74
CA ILE A 200 -3.60 -8.87 4.81
C ILE A 200 -3.81 -9.62 6.11
N VAL A 201 -3.08 -9.23 7.14
CA VAL A 201 -3.28 -9.73 8.51
C VAL A 201 -3.46 -8.52 9.41
N GLY A 202 -4.54 -8.45 10.14
CA GLY A 202 -4.89 -7.30 10.95
C GLY A 202 -5.46 -7.66 12.31
N VAL A 203 -5.48 -6.66 13.17
CA VAL A 203 -6.14 -6.70 14.47
C VAL A 203 -6.98 -5.43 14.61
N GLY A 204 -8.11 -5.56 15.27
CA GLY A 204 -9.05 -4.46 15.41
C GLY A 204 -9.82 -4.49 16.72
N TYR A 205 -10.62 -3.47 16.86
CA TYR A 205 -11.50 -3.27 18.02
C TYR A 205 -12.94 -3.13 17.53
N LYS A 206 -13.85 -3.87 18.19
CA LYS A 206 -15.29 -3.80 17.99
C LYS A 206 -15.92 -2.98 19.12
N PHE A 207 -16.81 -2.07 18.76
CA PHE A 207 -17.51 -1.15 19.68
C PHE A 207 -18.98 -1.02 19.32
#